data_ca0d74208b0662fdac3b3f29ff410b6e
#
_entry.id   ca0d74208b0662fdac3b3f29ff410b6e
#
_cell.length_a   1.000
_cell.length_b   1.000
_cell.length_c   1.000
_cell.angle_alpha   90.00
_cell.angle_beta   90.00
_cell.angle_gamma   90.00
#
_symmetry.space_group_name_H-M   'P 1'
#
loop_
_entity.id
_entity.type
_entity.pdbx_description
1 polymer ?
#
loop_
_entity_poly.entity_id
_entity_poly.type
_entity_poly.pdbx_seq_one_letter_code
_entity_poly.pdbx_strand_id
1 'polypeptide(L)'
;MSVNLAVVRGHLTSPPESRTLPSGATLAMLQVTTRPAAGAISVPVAVWDPPAWLVALDAGAEVGAVGSVRRRFFRAGATTASRVELEAAFVARAGDRRRVEVAMRRIQAALEGLETAS
;
A
#
# COMPACT_ATOMS: atom_id res chain seq x y z
N MET A 1 4.77 13.89 19.22
CA MET A 1 5.17 13.06 18.06
C MET A 1 3.95 12.36 17.51
N SER A 2 3.84 12.29 16.21
CA SER A 2 2.73 11.61 15.58
C SER A 2 3.23 10.48 14.68
N VAL A 3 2.36 9.50 14.42
CA VAL A 3 2.67 8.37 13.54
C VAL A 3 1.53 8.23 12.55
N ASN A 4 1.87 8.04 11.28
CA ASN A 4 0.92 7.71 10.24
C ASN A 4 1.35 6.37 9.65
N LEU A 5 0.72 5.30 10.13
CA LEU A 5 1.06 3.94 9.73
C LEU A 5 -0.19 3.22 9.27
N ALA A 6 -0.09 2.61 8.10
CA ALA A 6 -1.15 1.76 7.57
C ALA A 6 -0.58 0.44 7.11
N VAL A 7 -1.32 -0.62 7.33
CA VAL A 7 -0.97 -1.97 6.90
C VAL A 7 -2.18 -2.56 6.20
N VAL A 8 -1.97 -3.12 5.03
CA VAL A 8 -2.99 -3.88 4.33
C VAL A 8 -2.42 -5.20 3.84
N ARG A 9 -3.19 -6.26 3.98
CA ARG A 9 -2.89 -7.56 3.40
C ARG A 9 -4.14 -8.08 2.73
N GLY A 10 -4.01 -8.50 1.51
CA GLY A 10 -5.15 -9.00 0.76
C GLY A 10 -4.70 -9.52 -0.60
N HIS A 11 -5.65 -9.56 -1.52
CA HIS A 11 -5.40 -10.06 -2.88
C HIS A 11 -5.59 -8.95 -3.89
N LEU A 12 -4.79 -8.96 -4.93
CA LEU A 12 -4.94 -8.00 -6.03
C LEU A 12 -6.26 -8.26 -6.74
N THR A 13 -7.06 -7.21 -6.91
CA THR A 13 -8.31 -7.27 -7.66
C THR A 13 -8.04 -7.39 -9.16
N SER A 14 -6.96 -6.74 -9.59
CA SER A 14 -6.51 -6.70 -10.99
C SER A 14 -5.00 -6.67 -11.00
N PRO A 15 -4.35 -6.93 -12.15
CA PRO A 15 -2.90 -6.78 -12.24
C PRO A 15 -2.47 -5.35 -11.89
N PRO A 16 -1.27 -5.16 -11.32
CA PRO A 16 -0.77 -3.81 -11.05
C PRO A 16 -0.72 -2.96 -12.31
N GLU A 17 -1.06 -1.69 -12.17
CA GLU A 17 -0.89 -0.72 -13.25
C GLU A 17 0.33 0.12 -12.95
N SER A 18 1.30 0.13 -13.87
CA SER A 18 2.48 0.97 -13.68
C SER A 18 2.61 1.99 -14.79
N ARG A 19 3.17 3.13 -14.47
CA ARG A 19 3.42 4.19 -15.42
C ARG A 19 4.69 4.94 -15.06
N THR A 20 5.33 5.50 -16.06
CA THR A 20 6.47 6.37 -15.88
C THR A 20 6.00 7.81 -15.98
N LEU A 21 6.34 8.62 -14.99
CA LEU A 21 5.98 10.03 -14.94
C LEU A 21 6.98 10.85 -15.76
N PRO A 22 6.64 12.11 -16.11
CA PRO A 22 7.57 12.99 -16.81
C PRO A 22 8.91 13.18 -16.10
N SER A 23 8.93 13.06 -14.77
CA SER A 23 10.15 13.13 -13.96
C SER A 23 11.08 11.93 -14.15
N GLY A 24 10.62 10.87 -14.82
CA GLY A 24 11.34 9.60 -14.91
C GLY A 24 11.00 8.61 -13.79
N ALA A 25 10.28 9.04 -12.78
CA ALA A 25 9.86 8.14 -11.69
C ALA A 25 8.80 7.17 -12.17
N THR A 26 8.84 5.94 -11.67
CA THR A 26 7.87 4.90 -11.97
C THR A 26 6.94 4.72 -10.77
N LEU A 27 5.65 4.64 -11.03
CA LEU A 27 4.61 4.46 -10.02
C LEU A 27 3.78 3.24 -10.39
N ALA A 28 3.62 2.30 -9.46
CA ALA A 28 2.66 1.22 -9.60
C ALA A 28 1.46 1.49 -8.69
N MET A 29 0.26 1.28 -9.23
CA MET A 29 -0.98 1.36 -8.47
C MET A 29 -1.56 -0.04 -8.34
N LEU A 30 -1.85 -0.41 -7.10
CA LEU A 30 -2.45 -1.71 -6.78
C LEU A 30 -3.85 -1.47 -6.22
N GLN A 31 -4.74 -2.41 -6.51
CA GLN A 31 -6.03 -2.49 -5.82
C GLN A 31 -6.02 -3.76 -4.99
N VAL A 32 -5.89 -3.60 -3.69
CA VAL A 32 -5.79 -4.73 -2.75
C VAL A 32 -7.14 -4.94 -2.09
N THR A 33 -7.75 -6.09 -2.35
CA THR A 33 -9.04 -6.43 -1.76
C THR A 33 -8.82 -7.18 -0.46
N THR A 34 -9.45 -6.67 0.60
CA THR A 34 -9.53 -7.33 1.89
C THR A 34 -10.97 -7.79 2.11
N ARG A 35 -11.17 -8.82 2.92
CA ARG A 35 -12.49 -9.39 3.17
C ARG A 35 -12.79 -9.46 4.67
N PRO A 36 -12.99 -8.31 5.33
CA PRO A 36 -13.45 -8.31 6.71
C PRO A 36 -14.89 -8.85 6.78
N ALA A 37 -15.35 -9.15 8.00
CA ALA A 37 -16.67 -9.73 8.20
C ALA A 37 -17.81 -8.88 7.60
N ALA A 38 -17.61 -7.58 7.53
CA ALA A 38 -18.61 -6.65 6.99
C ALA A 38 -18.68 -6.63 5.44
N GLY A 39 -17.80 -7.34 4.75
CA GLY A 39 -17.77 -7.41 3.29
C GLY A 39 -16.44 -6.97 2.70
N ALA A 40 -16.30 -7.14 1.40
CA ALA A 40 -15.06 -6.85 0.70
C ALA A 40 -14.80 -5.35 0.60
N ILE A 41 -13.54 -4.96 0.83
CA ILE A 41 -13.08 -3.58 0.71
C ILE A 41 -11.86 -3.57 -0.19
N SER A 42 -11.83 -2.67 -1.17
CA SER A 42 -10.67 -2.48 -2.03
C SER A 42 -9.89 -1.25 -1.57
N VAL A 43 -8.60 -1.44 -1.34
CA VAL A 43 -7.71 -0.38 -0.87
C VAL A 43 -6.73 -0.04 -2.00
N PRO A 44 -6.71 1.22 -2.47
CA PRO A 44 -5.69 1.64 -3.44
C PRO A 44 -4.34 1.79 -2.74
N VAL A 45 -3.31 1.19 -3.33
CA VAL A 45 -1.94 1.23 -2.80
C VAL A 45 -1.02 1.77 -3.88
N ALA A 46 -0.30 2.84 -3.55
CA ALA A 46 0.68 3.45 -4.43
C ALA A 46 2.08 2.96 -4.07
N VAL A 47 2.83 2.47 -5.05
CA VAL A 47 4.20 1.98 -4.84
C VAL A 47 5.12 2.71 -5.79
N TRP A 48 5.96 3.60 -5.24
CA TRP A 48 6.97 4.30 -6.01
C TRP A 48 8.15 3.38 -6.25
N ASP A 49 8.70 3.45 -7.47
CA ASP A 49 9.85 2.66 -7.87
C ASP A 49 9.65 1.16 -7.57
N PRO A 50 8.58 0.55 -8.11
CA PRO A 50 8.18 -0.80 -7.75
C PRO A 50 9.21 -1.84 -8.16
N PRO A 51 9.41 -2.89 -7.34
CA PRO A 51 10.28 -3.98 -7.75
C PRO A 51 9.67 -4.75 -8.92
N ALA A 52 10.53 -5.36 -9.74
CA ALA A 52 10.09 -6.07 -10.93
C ALA A 52 9.09 -7.19 -10.63
N TRP A 53 9.25 -7.90 -9.51
CA TRP A 53 8.33 -8.97 -9.15
C TRP A 53 6.92 -8.46 -8.89
N LEU A 54 6.78 -7.22 -8.40
CA LEU A 54 5.47 -6.64 -8.09
C LEU A 54 4.67 -6.36 -9.35
N VAL A 55 5.30 -5.71 -10.34
CA VAL A 55 4.61 -5.35 -11.57
C VAL A 55 4.27 -6.58 -12.43
N ALA A 56 4.89 -7.70 -12.16
CA ALA A 56 4.65 -8.95 -12.87
C ALA A 56 3.54 -9.80 -12.23
N LEU A 57 2.95 -9.37 -11.12
CA LEU A 57 1.91 -10.13 -10.46
C LEU A 57 0.59 -10.11 -11.24
N ASP A 58 -0.16 -11.18 -11.12
CA ASP A 58 -1.50 -11.29 -11.71
C ASP A 58 -2.59 -10.96 -10.69
N ALA A 59 -3.80 -10.76 -11.19
CA ALA A 59 -4.97 -10.67 -10.33
C ALA A 59 -5.06 -11.91 -9.45
N GLY A 60 -5.46 -11.73 -8.19
CA GLY A 60 -5.56 -12.80 -7.21
C GLY A 60 -4.31 -13.03 -6.39
N ALA A 61 -3.17 -12.44 -6.76
CA ALA A 61 -1.95 -12.59 -5.98
C ALA A 61 -2.10 -11.97 -4.58
N GLU A 62 -1.61 -12.68 -3.56
CA GLU A 62 -1.63 -12.16 -2.19
C GLU A 62 -0.42 -11.25 -1.97
N VAL A 63 -0.70 -10.06 -1.45
CA VAL A 63 0.33 -9.06 -1.15
C VAL A 63 0.05 -8.40 0.18
N GLY A 64 1.12 -7.91 0.79
CA GLY A 64 1.05 -7.06 1.96
C GLY A 64 1.78 -5.75 1.69
N ALA A 65 1.27 -4.66 2.23
CA ALA A 65 1.90 -3.34 2.12
C ALA A 65 1.88 -2.64 3.47
N VAL A 66 2.96 -1.97 3.77
CA VAL A 66 3.11 -1.13 4.96
C VAL A 66 3.54 0.24 4.50
N GLY A 67 2.87 1.25 4.99
CA GLY A 67 3.21 2.62 4.62
C GLY A 67 2.39 3.63 5.40
N SER A 68 2.01 4.69 4.74
CA SER A 68 1.23 5.76 5.34
C SER A 68 -0.05 5.99 4.56
N VAL A 69 -1.05 6.50 5.26
CA VAL A 69 -2.29 6.95 4.63
C VAL A 69 -2.04 8.31 4.00
N ARG A 70 -2.39 8.45 2.74
CA ARG A 70 -2.27 9.71 2.00
C ARG A 70 -3.61 10.05 1.39
N ARG A 71 -3.93 11.33 1.35
CA ARG A 71 -5.08 11.83 0.60
C ARG A 71 -4.57 12.43 -0.70
N ARG A 72 -5.07 11.89 -1.80
CA ARG A 72 -4.73 12.39 -3.13
C ARG A 72 -5.90 13.19 -3.67
N PHE A 73 -5.60 14.39 -4.15
CA PHE A 73 -6.57 15.25 -4.82
C PHE A 73 -6.39 15.16 -6.33
N PHE A 74 -7.50 15.13 -7.05
CA PHE A 74 -7.48 15.07 -8.50
C PHE A 74 -8.70 15.77 -9.09
N ARG A 75 -8.59 16.17 -10.35
CA ARG A 75 -9.70 16.80 -11.07
C ARG A 75 -10.65 15.72 -11.59
N ALA A 76 -11.93 15.89 -11.32
CA ALA A 76 -13.00 15.04 -11.83
C ALA A 76 -13.99 15.94 -12.53
N GLY A 77 -13.79 16.17 -13.84
CA GLY A 77 -14.57 17.13 -14.59
C GLY A 77 -14.31 18.56 -14.10
N ALA A 78 -15.37 19.27 -13.72
CA ALA A 78 -15.28 20.65 -13.23
C ALA A 78 -15.00 20.74 -11.73
N THR A 79 -14.95 19.62 -11.02
CA THR A 79 -14.78 19.61 -9.56
C THR A 79 -13.45 18.95 -9.18
N THR A 80 -13.03 19.23 -7.94
CA THR A 80 -11.90 18.54 -7.34
C THR A 80 -12.43 17.40 -6.48
N ALA A 81 -11.93 16.21 -6.72
CA ALA A 81 -12.24 15.04 -5.91
C ALA A 81 -11.01 14.61 -5.10
N SER A 82 -11.22 13.81 -4.08
CA SER A 82 -10.12 13.25 -3.30
C SER A 82 -10.37 11.78 -3.01
N ARG A 83 -9.29 11.06 -2.81
CA ARG A 83 -9.37 9.68 -2.38
C ARG A 83 -8.23 9.39 -1.43
N VAL A 84 -8.50 8.49 -0.47
CA VAL A 84 -7.49 8.03 0.48
C VAL A 84 -6.82 6.80 -0.13
N GLU A 85 -5.50 6.77 -0.05
CA GLU A 85 -4.72 5.63 -0.49
C GLU A 85 -3.60 5.33 0.50
N LEU A 86 -3.06 4.13 0.43
CA LEU A 86 -1.87 3.75 1.17
C LEU A 86 -0.66 3.98 0.26
N GLU A 87 0.24 4.86 0.68
CA GLU A 87 1.52 5.02 0.00
C GLU A 87 2.51 4.07 0.65
N ALA A 88 2.92 3.04 -0.09
CA ALA A 88 3.72 1.97 0.48
C ALA A 88 5.17 2.38 0.66
N ALA A 89 5.70 2.17 1.86
CA ALA A 89 7.12 2.22 2.13
C ALA A 89 7.75 0.85 1.93
N PHE A 90 6.93 -0.20 1.97
CA PHE A 90 7.40 -1.57 1.90
C PHE A 90 6.27 -2.49 1.42
N VAL A 91 6.62 -3.41 0.53
CA VAL A 91 5.68 -4.41 0.01
C VAL A 91 6.28 -5.81 0.14
N ALA A 92 5.43 -6.80 0.34
CA ALA A 92 5.82 -8.21 0.43
C ALA A 92 4.78 -9.06 -0.29
N ARG A 93 5.22 -10.17 -0.87
CA ARG A 93 4.33 -11.17 -1.45
C ARG A 93 4.26 -12.41 -0.55
N ALA A 94 3.23 -13.22 -0.76
CA ALA A 94 3.05 -14.45 -0.01
C ALA A 94 4.29 -15.34 -0.10
N GLY A 95 4.68 -15.92 1.03
CA GLY A 95 5.80 -16.83 1.11
C GLY A 95 7.17 -16.19 1.32
N ASP A 96 7.27 -14.89 1.19
CA ASP A 96 8.55 -14.19 1.40
C ASP A 96 8.72 -13.85 2.90
N ARG A 97 9.19 -14.81 3.66
CA ARG A 97 9.33 -14.68 5.12
C ARG A 97 10.24 -13.54 5.53
N ARG A 98 11.34 -13.34 4.80
CA ARG A 98 12.34 -12.31 5.14
C ARG A 98 11.72 -10.92 5.02
N ARG A 99 10.98 -10.66 3.94
CA ARG A 99 10.34 -9.38 3.75
C ARG A 99 9.21 -9.17 4.76
N VAL A 100 8.46 -10.21 5.08
CA VAL A 100 7.42 -10.13 6.10
C VAL A 100 8.02 -9.78 7.47
N GLU A 101 9.13 -10.39 7.84
CA GLU A 101 9.82 -10.07 9.09
C GLU A 101 10.30 -8.62 9.15
N VAL A 102 10.82 -8.09 8.03
CA VAL A 102 11.20 -6.68 7.95
C VAL A 102 9.99 -5.78 8.14
N ALA A 103 8.87 -6.11 7.50
CA ALA A 103 7.62 -5.35 7.64
C ALA A 103 7.14 -5.34 9.09
N MET A 104 7.17 -6.49 9.75
CA MET A 104 6.76 -6.61 11.16
C MET A 104 7.61 -5.73 12.08
N ARG A 105 8.92 -5.68 11.83
CA ARG A 105 9.81 -4.79 12.62
C ARG A 105 9.48 -3.33 12.41
N ARG A 106 9.13 -2.92 11.19
CA ARG A 106 8.73 -1.54 10.91
C ARG A 106 7.46 -1.16 11.65
N ILE A 107 6.47 -2.07 11.67
CA ILE A 107 5.22 -1.86 12.40
C ILE A 107 5.50 -1.71 13.88
N GLN A 108 6.28 -2.61 14.44
CA GLN A 108 6.63 -2.58 15.86
C GLN A 108 7.36 -1.29 16.23
N ALA A 109 8.36 -0.90 15.44
CA ALA A 109 9.11 0.32 15.68
C ALA A 109 8.21 1.56 15.68
N ALA A 110 7.23 1.62 14.80
CA ALA A 110 6.30 2.75 14.73
C ALA A 110 5.41 2.84 15.97
N LEU A 111 5.13 1.72 16.63
CA LEU A 111 4.23 1.67 17.78
C LEU A 111 4.93 1.72 19.15
N GLU A 112 6.24 1.48 19.18
CA GLU A 112 6.98 1.37 20.45
C GLU A 112 6.81 2.57 21.37
N GLY A 113 6.73 3.78 20.84
CA GLY A 113 6.58 4.97 21.64
C GLY A 113 5.22 5.10 22.34
N LEU A 114 4.22 4.37 21.91
CA LEU A 114 2.87 4.47 22.49
C LEU A 114 2.78 3.86 23.88
N GLU A 115 3.55 2.83 24.17
CA GLU A 115 3.50 2.13 25.46
C GLU A 115 3.93 3.04 26.61
N THR A 116 4.80 3.99 26.34
CA THR A 116 5.37 4.88 27.36
C THR A 116 4.83 6.29 27.29
N ALA A 117 4.00 6.60 26.29
CA ALA A 117 3.38 7.91 26.17
C ALA A 117 2.32 8.09 27.26
N SER A 118 2.35 9.22 27.94
CA SER A 118 1.39 9.53 28.98
C SER A 118 0.63 10.80 28.67
#